data_c8b29e2c866293a4ffa7ca1798631e18
#
_entry.id   c8b29e2c866293a4ffa7ca1798631e18
#
_cell.length_a   1.000
_cell.length_b   1.000
_cell.length_c   1.000
_cell.angle_alpha   90.00
_cell.angle_beta   90.00
_cell.angle_gamma   90.00
#
_symmetry.space_group_name_H-M   'P 1'
#
loop_
_entity.id
_entity.type
_entity.pdbx_description
1 polymer ?
#
loop_
_entity_poly.entity_id
_entity_poly.type
_entity_poly.pdbx_seq_one_letter_code
_entity_poly.pdbx_strand_id
1 'polypeptide(L)'
;MVHYILLKLKKDADVTLLYFHCRKVYADLEWELPFLHDAEVSRCATARDSNADIMIRMHIDAPEQLNDFFRHPKHLDWIEEVKDYVSDWMSFDWPE
;
A
#
# COMPACT_ATOMS: atom_id res chain seq x y z
N MET A 1 14.21 -6.69 -1.96
CA MET A 1 13.88 -5.83 -0.82
C MET A 1 12.39 -5.91 -0.52
N VAL A 2 11.99 -5.56 0.70
CA VAL A 2 10.56 -5.49 1.07
C VAL A 2 10.15 -4.02 1.16
N HIS A 3 9.11 -3.65 0.40
CA HIS A 3 8.56 -2.30 0.40
C HIS A 3 7.33 -2.27 1.29
N TYR A 4 7.33 -1.35 2.26
CA TYR A 4 6.22 -1.14 3.19
C TYR A 4 5.57 0.20 2.94
N ILE A 5 4.24 0.21 2.95
CA ILE A 5 3.44 1.43 2.89
C ILE A 5 2.53 1.46 4.12
N LEU A 6 2.55 2.56 4.86
CA LEU A 6 1.71 2.76 6.02
C LEU A 6 0.75 3.90 5.75
N LEU A 7 -0.53 3.65 5.93
CA LEU A 7 -1.58 4.63 5.72
C LEU A 7 -2.27 4.96 7.04
N LYS A 8 -2.23 6.23 7.43
CA LYS A 8 -3.08 6.76 8.50
C LYS A 8 -4.29 7.39 7.84
N LEU A 9 -5.49 6.94 8.20
CA LEU A 9 -6.72 7.42 7.60
C LEU A 9 -7.32 8.57 8.38
N LYS A 10 -8.09 9.41 7.68
CA LYS A 10 -8.91 10.43 8.32
C LYS A 10 -9.99 9.76 9.17
N LYS A 11 -10.46 10.45 10.22
CA LYS A 11 -11.37 9.86 11.20
C LYS A 11 -12.70 9.38 10.64
N ASP A 12 -13.19 10.03 9.58
CA ASP A 12 -14.47 9.70 8.94
C ASP A 12 -14.33 8.69 7.80
N ALA A 13 -13.11 8.23 7.51
CA ALA A 13 -12.88 7.27 6.42
C ALA A 13 -13.38 5.89 6.81
N ASP A 14 -13.95 5.17 5.83
CA ASP A 14 -14.38 3.78 5.99
C ASP A 14 -13.18 2.85 5.83
N VAL A 15 -12.61 2.41 6.94
CA VAL A 15 -11.40 1.57 6.97
C VAL A 15 -11.66 0.23 6.27
N THR A 16 -12.82 -0.36 6.47
CA THR A 16 -13.15 -1.67 5.89
C THR A 16 -13.20 -1.58 4.36
N LEU A 17 -13.87 -0.56 3.84
CA LEU A 17 -13.97 -0.34 2.40
C LEU A 17 -12.57 -0.11 1.78
N LEU A 18 -11.77 0.75 2.40
CA LEU A 18 -10.42 1.05 1.92
C LEU A 18 -9.50 -0.17 2.00
N TYR A 19 -9.62 -0.96 3.05
CA TYR A 19 -8.86 -2.21 3.19
C TYR A 19 -9.13 -3.16 2.02
N PHE A 20 -10.40 -3.42 1.69
CA PHE A 20 -10.74 -4.31 0.58
C PHE A 20 -10.34 -3.73 -0.77
N HIS A 21 -10.46 -2.41 -0.94
CA HIS A 21 -10.00 -1.74 -2.16
C HIS A 21 -8.49 -1.90 -2.35
N CYS A 22 -7.70 -1.67 -1.30
CA CYS A 22 -6.25 -1.87 -1.34
C CYS A 22 -5.88 -3.32 -1.68
N ARG A 23 -6.57 -4.29 -1.08
CA ARG A 23 -6.33 -5.72 -1.37
C ARG A 23 -6.51 -6.02 -2.85
N LYS A 24 -7.59 -5.51 -3.45
CA LYS A 24 -7.87 -5.74 -4.86
C LYS A 24 -6.80 -5.13 -5.75
N VAL A 25 -6.46 -3.87 -5.51
CA VAL A 25 -5.47 -3.14 -6.33
C VAL A 25 -4.11 -3.82 -6.25
N TYR A 26 -3.65 -4.19 -5.06
CA TYR A 26 -2.32 -4.78 -4.90
C TYR A 26 -2.25 -6.23 -5.38
N ALA A 27 -3.35 -6.98 -5.35
CA ALA A 27 -3.43 -8.27 -6.01
C ALA A 27 -3.29 -8.13 -7.53
N ASP A 28 -3.95 -7.12 -8.11
CA ASP A 28 -3.83 -6.84 -9.55
C ASP A 28 -2.42 -6.40 -9.92
N LEU A 29 -1.78 -5.56 -9.11
CA LEU A 29 -0.40 -5.12 -9.33
C LEU A 29 0.58 -6.29 -9.28
N GLU A 30 0.42 -7.18 -8.31
CA GLU A 30 1.25 -8.39 -8.22
C GLU A 30 1.10 -9.26 -9.45
N TRP A 31 -0.12 -9.39 -9.97
CA TRP A 31 -0.39 -10.16 -11.18
C TRP A 31 0.29 -9.55 -12.41
N GLU A 32 0.29 -8.22 -12.53
CA GLU A 32 0.77 -7.53 -13.73
C GLU A 32 2.27 -7.23 -13.72
N LEU A 33 2.89 -7.11 -12.53
CA LEU A 33 4.30 -6.76 -12.41
C LEU A 33 5.12 -7.99 -12.03
N PRO A 34 5.93 -8.54 -12.95
CA PRO A 34 6.66 -9.78 -12.71
C PRO A 34 7.71 -9.70 -11.59
N PHE A 35 8.14 -8.50 -11.22
CA PHE A 35 9.12 -8.27 -10.16
C PHE A 35 8.50 -8.03 -8.78
N LEU A 36 7.17 -7.98 -8.68
CA LEU A 36 6.46 -7.72 -7.42
C LEU A 36 5.82 -9.01 -6.94
N HIS A 37 6.13 -9.37 -5.68
CA HIS A 37 5.72 -10.64 -5.10
C HIS A 37 5.15 -10.47 -3.69
N ASP A 38 4.30 -11.41 -3.29
CA ASP A 38 3.83 -11.55 -1.92
C ASP A 38 3.22 -10.26 -1.36
N ALA A 39 2.40 -9.60 -2.17
CA ALA A 39 1.70 -8.40 -1.73
C ALA A 39 0.66 -8.77 -0.65
N GLU A 40 0.77 -8.12 0.50
CA GLU A 40 -0.14 -8.29 1.62
C GLU A 40 -0.68 -6.93 2.06
N VAL A 41 -1.96 -6.89 2.36
CA VAL A 41 -2.61 -5.73 2.94
C VAL A 41 -3.16 -6.13 4.29
N SER A 42 -2.83 -5.39 5.33
CA SER A 42 -3.26 -5.67 6.70
C SER A 42 -3.91 -4.46 7.34
N ARG A 43 -4.91 -4.70 8.16
CA ARG A 43 -5.46 -3.70 9.06
C ARG A 43 -4.70 -3.74 10.38
N CYS A 44 -4.53 -2.58 11.01
CA CYS A 44 -3.92 -2.53 12.32
C CYS A 44 -4.81 -3.27 13.35
N ALA A 45 -4.18 -4.07 14.20
CA ALA A 45 -4.90 -4.85 15.20
C ALA A 45 -5.48 -4.00 16.34
N THR A 46 -4.97 -2.78 16.51
CA THR A 46 -5.38 -1.88 17.61
C THR A 46 -5.70 -0.49 17.07
N ALA A 47 -6.73 0.14 17.65
CA ALA A 47 -7.15 1.48 17.29
C ALA A 47 -6.43 2.52 18.17
N ARG A 48 -5.17 2.78 17.88
CA ARG A 48 -4.35 3.77 18.60
C ARG A 48 -4.00 4.94 17.70
N ASP A 49 -4.04 6.15 18.22
CA ASP A 49 -3.73 7.36 17.43
C ASP A 49 -2.30 7.35 16.88
N SER A 50 -1.38 6.68 17.57
CA SER A 50 0.02 6.56 17.13
C SER A 50 0.24 5.51 16.03
N ASN A 51 -0.76 4.69 15.72
CA ASN A 51 -0.64 3.63 14.73
C ASN A 51 -1.20 4.05 13.38
N ALA A 52 -0.61 3.49 12.31
CA ALA A 52 -1.27 3.48 11.02
C ALA A 52 -2.52 2.60 11.07
N ASP A 53 -3.44 2.79 10.13
CA ASP A 53 -4.67 2.01 10.04
C ASP A 53 -4.54 0.83 9.09
N ILE A 54 -3.79 1.02 8.00
CA ILE A 54 -3.55 -0.01 6.97
C ILE A 54 -2.05 -0.07 6.69
N MET A 55 -1.53 -1.29 6.57
CA MET A 55 -0.18 -1.53 6.08
C MET A 55 -0.24 -2.37 4.81
N ILE A 56 0.57 -1.99 3.83
CA ILE A 56 0.77 -2.76 2.60
C ILE A 56 2.23 -3.16 2.55
N ARG A 57 2.48 -4.43 2.30
CA ARG A 57 3.82 -4.99 2.23
C ARG A 57 3.97 -5.79 0.96
N MET A 58 5.09 -5.65 0.27
CA MET A 58 5.40 -6.43 -0.92
C MET A 58 6.90 -6.63 -1.09
N HIS A 59 7.26 -7.75 -1.68
CA HIS A 59 8.63 -8.02 -2.08
C HIS A 59 8.87 -7.51 -3.50
N ILE A 60 9.94 -6.75 -3.70
CA ILE A 60 10.36 -6.25 -5.02
C ILE A 60 11.78 -6.77 -5.26
N ASP A 61 12.01 -7.34 -6.45
CA ASP A 61 13.26 -8.04 -6.78
C ASP A 61 14.49 -7.12 -6.68
N ALA A 62 14.37 -5.86 -7.13
CA ALA A 62 15.49 -4.92 -7.07
C ALA A 62 14.98 -3.49 -6.82
N PRO A 63 15.74 -2.66 -6.08
CA PRO A 63 15.32 -1.27 -5.79
C PRO A 63 15.04 -0.43 -7.04
N GLU A 64 15.75 -0.70 -8.14
CA GLU A 64 15.59 0.02 -9.40
C GLU A 64 14.18 -0.12 -9.98
N GLN A 65 13.48 -1.21 -9.63
CA GLN A 65 12.13 -1.49 -10.12
C GLN A 65 11.04 -0.70 -9.42
N LEU A 66 11.36 -0.01 -8.31
CA LEU A 66 10.40 0.86 -7.62
C LEU A 66 9.81 1.92 -8.54
N ASN A 67 10.61 2.48 -9.44
CA ASN A 67 10.12 3.51 -10.38
C ASN A 67 9.06 2.94 -11.32
N ASP A 68 9.24 1.73 -11.80
CA ASP A 68 8.27 1.07 -12.67
C ASP A 68 6.95 0.79 -11.92
N PHE A 69 7.05 0.40 -10.65
CA PHE A 69 5.89 0.24 -9.79
C PHE A 69 5.16 1.57 -9.59
N PHE A 70 5.88 2.63 -9.22
CA PHE A 70 5.28 3.94 -8.96
C PHE A 70 4.59 4.53 -10.20
N ARG A 71 5.10 4.26 -11.40
CA ARG A 71 4.55 4.77 -12.67
C ARG A 71 3.42 3.92 -13.23
N HIS A 72 3.19 2.73 -12.69
CA HIS A 72 2.14 1.85 -13.21
C HIS A 72 0.78 2.54 -13.11
N PRO A 73 -0.05 2.50 -14.15
CA PRO A 73 -1.36 3.17 -14.15
C PRO A 73 -2.24 2.78 -12.96
N LYS A 74 -2.24 1.52 -12.56
CA LYS A 74 -3.03 1.05 -11.42
C LYS A 74 -2.56 1.64 -10.10
N HIS A 75 -1.26 1.87 -9.95
CA HIS A 75 -0.71 2.54 -8.78
C HIS A 75 -1.12 4.02 -8.75
N LEU A 76 -1.02 4.70 -9.89
CA LEU A 76 -1.42 6.10 -10.00
C LEU A 76 -2.91 6.28 -9.75
N ASP A 77 -3.75 5.40 -10.30
CA ASP A 77 -5.19 5.42 -10.06
C ASP A 77 -5.52 5.17 -8.58
N TRP A 78 -4.82 4.24 -7.94
CA TRP A 78 -5.00 3.95 -6.52
C TRP A 78 -4.69 5.19 -5.66
N ILE A 79 -3.61 5.90 -5.95
CA ILE A 79 -3.27 7.16 -5.25
C ILE A 79 -4.42 8.15 -5.35
N GLU A 80 -4.95 8.36 -6.56
CA GLU A 80 -6.08 9.29 -6.78
C GLU A 80 -7.34 8.85 -6.03
N GLU A 81 -7.60 7.55 -5.97
CA GLU A 81 -8.80 7.01 -5.32
C GLU A 81 -8.76 7.12 -3.80
N VAL A 82 -7.58 7.02 -3.18
CA VAL A 82 -7.45 6.95 -1.71
C VAL A 82 -6.97 8.26 -1.06
N LYS A 83 -6.35 9.16 -1.80
CA LYS A 83 -5.67 10.34 -1.25
C LYS A 83 -6.57 11.21 -0.36
N ASP A 84 -7.85 11.32 -0.70
CA ASP A 84 -8.78 12.16 0.06
C ASP A 84 -9.16 11.57 1.41
N TYR A 85 -8.88 10.28 1.63
CA TYR A 85 -9.19 9.56 2.86
C TYR A 85 -7.97 9.33 3.74
N VAL A 86 -6.77 9.66 3.25
CA VAL A 86 -5.50 9.42 3.95
C VAL A 86 -5.00 10.73 4.54
N SER A 87 -4.75 10.74 5.86
CA SER A 87 -4.17 11.90 6.53
C SER A 87 -2.65 11.90 6.49
N ASP A 88 -2.02 10.73 6.59
CA ASP A 88 -0.57 10.58 6.58
C ASP A 88 -0.15 9.33 5.81
N TRP A 89 0.94 9.47 5.06
CA TRP A 89 1.57 8.40 4.30
C TRP A 89 3.00 8.20 4.81
N MET A 90 3.41 6.95 4.93
CA MET A 90 4.79 6.63 5.25
C MET A 90 5.19 5.36 4.51
N SER A 91 6.43 5.31 4.05
CA SER A 91 6.96 4.11 3.42
C SER A 91 8.32 3.76 4.02
N PHE A 92 8.69 2.49 3.87
CA PHE A 92 9.98 1.99 4.31
C PHE A 92 10.42 0.87 3.37
N ASP A 93 11.67 0.92 2.94
CA ASP A 93 12.26 -0.10 2.10
C ASP A 93 13.26 -0.91 2.92
N TRP A 94 12.90 -2.16 3.22
CA TRP A 94 13.72 -3.07 4.01
C TRP A 94 14.78 -3.66 3.10
N PRO A 95 16.08 -3.43 3.38
CA PRO A 95 17.16 -3.99 2.58
C PRO A 95 17.40 -5.46 2.96
N GLU A 96 17.30 -6.33 2.01
CA GLU A 96 17.58 -7.74 2.21
C GLU A 96 18.95 -8.13 1.68
#